data_45baac8015e8381f5092539843596018
#
_entry.id   45baac8015e8381f5092539843596018
#
_cell.length_a   1.000
_cell.length_b   1.000
_cell.length_c   1.000
_cell.angle_alpha   90.00
_cell.angle_beta   90.00
_cell.angle_gamma   90.00
#
_symmetry.space_group_name_H-M   'P 1'
#
loop_
_entity.id
_entity.type
_entity.pdbx_description
1 polymer ?
#
loop_
_entity_poly.entity_id
_entity_poly.type
_entity_poly.pdbx_seq_one_letter_code
_entity_poly.pdbx_strand_id
1 'polypeptide(L)'
;MSADRVPGSYHAAITSDRAELTDLRTCWRVFRRHFSPRAVIAASVLAVIARIAVGGWSWRDALIPLIVLAEQPFVEWVIHKYLLHLPRFRLFGRRIELYGSIQHRNHHRDPADLDRVLLKPVEVVSFLVQIAILVPLIVWAAVALFGGRLLPLALTAVALSYLGLLRYEWSHYLIHTPYRPRSRWYRNIWRNHRLHHFKHEGYWMGVSSNLGDRVLGTNPDQRTVPRSKTARTLGVDTD
;
A
#
# COMPACT_ATOMS: atom_id res chain seq x y z
N MET A 1 -29.92 -25.70 16.11
CA MET A 1 -29.99 -25.21 14.72
C MET A 1 -28.60 -24.92 14.27
N SER A 2 -28.11 -25.69 13.30
CA SER A 2 -26.72 -25.73 12.83
C SER A 2 -26.38 -24.46 12.06
N ALA A 3 -25.32 -23.77 12.45
CA ALA A 3 -24.74 -22.67 11.69
C ALA A 3 -24.01 -23.25 10.47
N ASP A 4 -24.50 -22.90 9.29
CA ASP A 4 -23.95 -23.31 8.00
C ASP A 4 -22.49 -22.92 7.87
N ARG A 5 -21.63 -23.94 7.78
CA ARG A 5 -20.24 -23.78 7.36
C ARG A 5 -20.24 -23.55 5.86
N VAL A 6 -19.88 -22.34 5.43
CA VAL A 6 -19.58 -22.05 4.02
C VAL A 6 -18.39 -22.92 3.60
N PRO A 7 -18.51 -23.75 2.56
CA PRO A 7 -17.42 -24.62 2.11
C PRO A 7 -16.36 -23.80 1.39
N GLY A 8 -15.07 -24.05 1.74
CA GLY A 8 -13.95 -23.73 0.89
C GLY A 8 -13.43 -22.31 0.97
N SER A 9 -13.11 -21.81 2.15
CA SER A 9 -12.25 -20.63 2.22
C SER A 9 -10.80 -21.03 1.92
N TYR A 10 -10.21 -20.35 0.96
CA TYR A 10 -8.76 -20.32 0.69
C TYR A 10 -7.92 -20.01 1.97
N HIS A 11 -8.60 -19.67 3.04
CA HIS A 11 -8.09 -19.20 4.33
C HIS A 11 -7.50 -20.29 5.23
N ALA A 12 -7.90 -21.55 5.08
CA ALA A 12 -7.49 -22.60 6.02
C ALA A 12 -6.02 -23.06 5.89
N ALA A 13 -5.35 -22.72 4.78
CA ALA A 13 -3.98 -23.19 4.53
C ALA A 13 -2.87 -22.16 4.86
N ILE A 14 -3.21 -20.93 5.25
CA ILE A 14 -2.24 -19.82 5.39
C ILE A 14 -2.14 -19.31 6.84
N THR A 15 -2.99 -19.74 7.73
CA THR A 15 -2.91 -19.41 9.16
C THR A 15 -1.77 -20.17 9.84
N SER A 16 -0.53 -19.75 9.58
CA SER A 16 0.48 -19.82 10.61
C SER A 16 -0.03 -18.99 11.78
N ASP A 17 0.00 -19.53 12.97
CA ASP A 17 -0.41 -18.77 14.15
C ASP A 17 0.28 -17.40 14.10
N ARG A 18 -0.51 -16.30 14.12
CA ARG A 18 0.02 -14.93 14.09
C ARG A 18 1.12 -14.75 15.14
N ALA A 19 1.05 -15.47 16.26
CA ALA A 19 2.05 -15.45 17.33
C ALA A 19 3.45 -15.85 16.84
N GLU A 20 3.57 -16.65 15.78
CA GLU A 20 4.85 -17.10 15.22
C GLU A 20 5.53 -16.04 14.33
N LEU A 21 4.83 -14.96 13.93
CA LEU A 21 5.33 -13.94 13.01
C LEU A 21 6.25 -12.93 13.74
N THR A 22 7.28 -13.41 14.41
CA THR A 22 8.21 -12.61 15.21
C THR A 22 9.55 -12.32 14.55
N ASP A 23 9.87 -13.01 13.46
CA ASP A 23 11.09 -12.82 12.67
C ASP A 23 10.81 -12.58 11.19
N LEU A 24 11.74 -11.90 10.50
CA LEU A 24 11.57 -11.50 9.10
C LEU A 24 11.45 -12.68 8.13
N ARG A 25 12.13 -13.80 8.39
CA ARG A 25 12.11 -14.97 7.51
C ARG A 25 10.72 -15.62 7.53
N THR A 26 10.16 -15.80 8.72
CA THR A 26 8.81 -16.34 8.89
C THR A 26 7.77 -15.40 8.34
N CYS A 27 7.84 -14.10 8.65
CA CYS A 27 6.96 -13.08 8.06
C CYS A 27 7.01 -13.11 6.52
N TRP A 28 8.20 -13.15 5.90
CA TRP A 28 8.36 -13.20 4.46
C TRP A 28 7.79 -14.49 3.84
N ARG A 29 8.02 -15.63 4.51
CA ARG A 29 7.51 -16.93 4.05
C ARG A 29 6.00 -16.94 3.99
N VAL A 30 5.31 -16.36 4.98
CA VAL A 30 3.86 -16.26 5.02
C VAL A 30 3.36 -15.20 4.03
N PHE A 31 3.91 -13.99 4.06
CA PHE A 31 3.58 -12.88 3.17
C PHE A 31 3.53 -13.31 1.70
N ARG A 32 4.59 -13.92 1.19
CA ARG A 32 4.70 -14.34 -0.22
C ARG A 32 3.73 -15.47 -0.63
N ARG A 33 2.95 -16.04 0.29
CA ARG A 33 1.92 -17.04 -0.01
C ARG A 33 0.57 -16.40 -0.35
N HIS A 34 0.35 -15.17 0.08
CA HIS A 34 -0.88 -14.44 -0.25
C HIS A 34 -0.93 -14.07 -1.74
N PHE A 35 -2.16 -13.87 -2.24
CA PHE A 35 -2.40 -13.54 -3.65
C PHE A 35 -1.71 -12.23 -4.06
N SER A 36 -1.92 -11.15 -3.28
CA SER A 36 -1.44 -9.82 -3.64
C SER A 36 0.08 -9.75 -3.77
N PRO A 37 0.92 -10.16 -2.79
CA PRO A 37 2.36 -10.17 -2.97
C PRO A 37 2.82 -11.02 -4.16
N ARG A 38 2.18 -12.16 -4.42
CA ARG A 38 2.52 -13.01 -5.57
C ARG A 38 2.25 -12.31 -6.90
N ALA A 39 1.10 -11.65 -7.02
CA ALA A 39 0.73 -10.90 -8.21
C ALA A 39 1.69 -9.72 -8.45
N VAL A 40 2.01 -8.96 -7.40
CA VAL A 40 2.94 -7.82 -7.50
C VAL A 40 4.37 -8.29 -7.81
N ILE A 41 4.84 -9.37 -7.19
CA ILE A 41 6.17 -9.95 -7.51
C ILE A 41 6.21 -10.40 -8.98
N ALA A 42 5.19 -11.12 -9.45
CA ALA A 42 5.13 -11.57 -10.84
C ALA A 42 5.13 -10.38 -11.82
N ALA A 43 4.31 -9.37 -11.57
CA ALA A 43 4.28 -8.15 -12.39
C ALA A 43 5.62 -7.41 -12.39
N SER A 44 6.27 -7.29 -11.21
CA SER A 44 7.60 -6.69 -11.10
C SER A 44 8.65 -7.45 -11.91
N VAL A 45 8.69 -8.77 -11.81
CA VAL A 45 9.63 -9.63 -12.55
C VAL A 45 9.39 -9.50 -14.05
N LEU A 46 8.14 -9.56 -14.50
CA LEU A 46 7.81 -9.40 -15.92
C LEU A 46 8.20 -8.02 -16.45
N ALA A 47 7.95 -6.94 -15.69
CA ALA A 47 8.35 -5.60 -16.08
C ALA A 47 9.88 -5.45 -16.17
N VAL A 48 10.63 -6.02 -15.21
CA VAL A 48 12.10 -6.04 -15.24
C VAL A 48 12.62 -6.83 -16.43
N ILE A 49 12.08 -8.02 -16.71
CA ILE A 49 12.47 -8.83 -17.88
C ILE A 49 12.20 -8.05 -19.17
N ALA A 50 11.01 -7.46 -19.32
CA ALA A 50 10.66 -6.63 -20.48
C ALA A 50 11.62 -5.44 -20.62
N ARG A 51 11.97 -4.77 -19.51
CA ARG A 51 12.94 -3.66 -19.52
C ARG A 51 14.32 -4.10 -20.01
N ILE A 52 14.80 -5.23 -19.53
CA ILE A 52 16.10 -5.78 -19.94
C ILE A 52 16.06 -6.16 -21.43
N ALA A 53 15.01 -6.83 -21.89
CA ALA A 53 14.87 -7.28 -23.26
C ALA A 53 14.83 -6.12 -24.28
N VAL A 54 14.19 -5.00 -23.92
CA VAL A 54 14.13 -3.79 -24.79
C VAL A 54 15.49 -3.10 -24.89
N GLY A 55 16.37 -3.19 -23.89
CA GLY A 55 17.69 -2.54 -23.89
C GLY A 55 17.60 -1.02 -24.00
N GLY A 56 18.56 -0.41 -24.70
CA GLY A 56 18.58 1.04 -24.97
C GLY A 56 18.73 1.89 -23.71
N TRP A 57 19.62 1.50 -22.80
CA TRP A 57 19.94 2.20 -21.55
C TRP A 57 20.50 3.58 -21.81
N SER A 58 20.11 4.54 -20.97
CA SER A 58 20.56 5.93 -21.02
C SER A 58 20.76 6.47 -19.61
N TRP A 59 21.46 7.61 -19.48
CA TRP A 59 21.59 8.29 -18.18
C TRP A 59 20.23 8.68 -17.56
N ARG A 60 19.19 8.85 -18.41
CA ARG A 60 17.83 9.15 -17.94
C ARG A 60 17.22 7.99 -17.14
N ASP A 61 17.59 6.75 -17.46
CA ASP A 61 17.18 5.59 -16.68
C ASP A 61 17.65 5.66 -15.22
N ALA A 62 18.80 6.31 -14.96
CA ALA A 62 19.31 6.52 -13.61
C ALA A 62 18.53 7.58 -12.81
N LEU A 63 17.79 8.47 -13.47
CA LEU A 63 16.93 9.45 -12.80
C LEU A 63 15.61 8.84 -12.32
N ILE A 64 15.09 7.83 -13.03
CA ILE A 64 13.78 7.25 -12.69
C ILE A 64 13.73 6.72 -11.26
N PRO A 65 14.72 5.96 -10.74
CA PRO A 65 14.72 5.52 -9.34
C PRO A 65 14.66 6.68 -8.35
N LEU A 66 15.37 7.77 -8.62
CA LEU A 66 15.37 8.95 -7.74
C LEU A 66 13.99 9.60 -7.72
N ILE A 67 13.35 9.75 -8.88
CA ILE A 67 12.01 10.31 -9.00
C ILE A 67 11.00 9.42 -8.27
N VAL A 68 10.98 8.11 -8.54
CA VAL A 68 10.06 7.18 -7.92
C VAL A 68 10.24 7.11 -6.39
N LEU A 69 11.48 7.12 -5.91
CA LEU A 69 11.76 7.14 -4.47
C LEU A 69 11.34 8.46 -3.81
N ALA A 70 11.46 9.58 -4.52
CA ALA A 70 11.06 10.89 -4.00
C ALA A 70 9.54 11.07 -3.99
N GLU A 71 8.83 10.61 -5.03
CA GLU A 71 7.39 10.82 -5.18
C GLU A 71 6.55 9.82 -4.39
N GLN A 72 7.02 8.58 -4.23
CA GLN A 72 6.27 7.49 -3.61
C GLN A 72 5.68 7.83 -2.22
N PRO A 73 6.40 8.50 -1.29
CA PRO A 73 5.82 8.90 0.00
C PRO A 73 4.61 9.83 -0.12
N PHE A 74 4.58 10.64 -1.15
CA PHE A 74 3.48 11.59 -1.41
C PHE A 74 2.29 10.90 -2.07
N VAL A 75 2.55 10.03 -3.06
CA VAL A 75 1.50 9.21 -3.69
C VAL A 75 0.83 8.30 -2.67
N GLU A 76 1.62 7.63 -1.83
CA GLU A 76 1.12 6.82 -0.72
C GLU A 76 0.23 7.64 0.23
N TRP A 77 0.69 8.83 0.62
CA TRP A 77 -0.03 9.73 1.50
C TRP A 77 -1.36 10.21 0.88
N VAL A 78 -1.36 10.59 -0.42
CA VAL A 78 -2.56 11.03 -1.14
C VAL A 78 -3.57 9.90 -1.25
N ILE A 79 -3.13 8.71 -1.66
CA ILE A 79 -4.00 7.53 -1.75
C ILE A 79 -4.58 7.19 -0.38
N HIS A 80 -3.75 7.13 0.65
CA HIS A 80 -4.20 6.77 2.00
C HIS A 80 -5.22 7.77 2.52
N LYS A 81 -4.91 9.06 2.48
CA LYS A 81 -5.76 10.11 3.03
C LYS A 81 -7.06 10.35 2.25
N TYR A 82 -6.99 10.36 0.92
CA TYR A 82 -8.12 10.81 0.09
C TYR A 82 -8.89 9.69 -0.58
N LEU A 83 -8.29 8.53 -0.83
CA LEU A 83 -8.99 7.40 -1.43
C LEU A 83 -9.39 6.37 -0.39
N LEU A 84 -8.44 5.94 0.48
CA LEU A 84 -8.72 4.89 1.45
C LEU A 84 -9.57 5.39 2.63
N HIS A 85 -9.41 6.66 3.03
CA HIS A 85 -10.23 7.31 4.05
C HIS A 85 -11.44 8.06 3.48
N LEU A 86 -11.75 7.90 2.17
CA LEU A 86 -12.90 8.58 1.59
C LEU A 86 -14.19 8.12 2.30
N PRO A 87 -14.97 9.04 2.88
CA PRO A 87 -16.24 8.69 3.48
C PRO A 87 -17.27 8.33 2.40
N ARG A 88 -18.36 7.70 2.82
CA ARG A 88 -19.53 7.53 1.96
C ARG A 88 -20.03 8.90 1.48
N PHE A 89 -20.27 9.05 0.20
CA PHE A 89 -20.79 10.27 -0.38
C PHE A 89 -22.02 10.01 -1.26
N ARG A 90 -22.75 11.06 -1.59
CA ARG A 90 -23.89 10.96 -2.51
C ARG A 90 -23.51 11.53 -3.87
N LEU A 91 -23.78 10.76 -4.92
CA LEU A 91 -23.63 11.19 -6.30
C LEU A 91 -24.91 10.85 -7.05
N PHE A 92 -25.52 11.83 -7.68
CA PHE A 92 -26.82 11.69 -8.38
C PHE A 92 -27.90 10.98 -7.52
N GLY A 93 -28.00 11.36 -6.25
CA GLY A 93 -28.97 10.79 -5.30
C GLY A 93 -28.63 9.39 -4.75
N ARG A 94 -27.63 8.70 -5.30
CA ARG A 94 -27.18 7.36 -4.86
C ARG A 94 -26.06 7.48 -3.84
N ARG A 95 -26.08 6.63 -2.82
CA ARG A 95 -24.95 6.46 -1.89
C ARG A 95 -23.85 5.69 -2.60
N ILE A 96 -22.66 6.28 -2.66
CA ILE A 96 -21.46 5.69 -3.27
C ILE A 96 -20.41 5.51 -2.19
N GLU A 97 -19.75 4.39 -2.24
CA GLU A 97 -18.62 4.06 -1.41
C GLU A 97 -17.60 3.30 -2.25
N LEU A 98 -16.34 3.72 -2.21
CA LEU A 98 -15.29 3.04 -2.96
C LEU A 98 -14.95 1.71 -2.30
N TYR A 99 -14.71 0.69 -3.10
CA TYR A 99 -14.35 -0.64 -2.61
C TYR A 99 -13.09 -0.57 -1.72
N GLY A 100 -12.05 0.14 -2.14
CA GLY A 100 -10.84 0.34 -1.34
C GLY A 100 -11.10 1.01 0.01
N SER A 101 -12.02 2.01 0.08
CA SER A 101 -12.35 2.65 1.36
C SER A 101 -13.14 1.71 2.29
N ILE A 102 -13.97 0.81 1.73
CA ILE A 102 -14.65 -0.24 2.51
C ILE A 102 -13.62 -1.20 3.12
N GLN A 103 -12.68 -1.72 2.30
CA GLN A 103 -11.67 -2.67 2.76
C GLN A 103 -10.75 -2.02 3.81
N HIS A 104 -10.33 -0.79 3.57
CA HIS A 104 -9.48 -0.06 4.51
C HIS A 104 -10.18 0.22 5.86
N ARG A 105 -11.47 0.53 5.84
CA ARG A 105 -12.28 0.64 7.08
C ARG A 105 -12.37 -0.68 7.82
N ASN A 106 -12.57 -1.77 7.11
CA ASN A 106 -12.57 -3.11 7.71
C ASN A 106 -11.22 -3.43 8.33
N HIS A 107 -10.13 -2.99 7.70
CA HIS A 107 -8.78 -3.09 8.24
C HIS A 107 -8.61 -2.24 9.51
N HIS A 108 -9.12 -1.00 9.57
CA HIS A 108 -9.12 -0.18 10.79
C HIS A 108 -9.90 -0.82 11.94
N ARG A 109 -11.02 -1.50 11.66
CA ARG A 109 -11.83 -2.20 12.66
C ARG A 109 -11.09 -3.37 13.29
N ASP A 110 -10.37 -4.14 12.48
CA ASP A 110 -9.58 -5.28 12.92
C ASP A 110 -8.19 -5.31 12.26
N PRO A 111 -7.26 -4.46 12.73
CA PRO A 111 -5.91 -4.40 12.19
C PRO A 111 -5.04 -5.60 12.60
N ALA A 112 -5.58 -6.51 13.39
CA ALA A 112 -4.92 -7.77 13.75
C ALA A 112 -5.18 -8.88 12.73
N ASP A 113 -6.23 -8.76 11.94
CA ASP A 113 -6.56 -9.68 10.85
C ASP A 113 -5.67 -9.37 9.62
N LEU A 114 -4.65 -10.20 9.42
CA LEU A 114 -3.67 -10.00 8.35
C LEU A 114 -4.28 -10.13 6.94
N ASP A 115 -5.39 -10.82 6.80
CA ASP A 115 -6.12 -10.88 5.54
C ASP A 115 -6.74 -9.54 5.16
N ARG A 116 -7.00 -8.66 6.13
CA ARG A 116 -7.51 -7.31 5.91
C ARG A 116 -6.41 -6.28 5.71
N VAL A 117 -5.17 -6.63 6.00
CA VAL A 117 -3.99 -5.77 5.82
C VAL A 117 -3.58 -5.72 4.35
N LEU A 118 -3.59 -6.87 3.68
CA LEU A 118 -3.16 -7.00 2.29
C LEU A 118 -4.28 -6.65 1.31
N LEU A 119 -3.89 -6.11 0.15
CA LEU A 119 -4.82 -5.78 -0.92
C LEU A 119 -5.60 -7.02 -1.37
N LYS A 120 -6.90 -6.86 -1.57
CA LYS A 120 -7.75 -7.91 -2.13
C LYS A 120 -7.45 -8.10 -3.62
N PRO A 121 -7.78 -9.27 -4.21
CA PRO A 121 -7.49 -9.53 -5.62
C PRO A 121 -7.94 -8.43 -6.58
N VAL A 122 -9.13 -7.86 -6.37
CA VAL A 122 -9.66 -6.75 -7.18
C VAL A 122 -8.80 -5.50 -7.02
N GLU A 123 -8.35 -5.18 -5.81
CA GLU A 123 -7.53 -4.00 -5.53
C GLU A 123 -6.15 -4.12 -6.16
N VAL A 124 -5.47 -5.26 -5.95
CA VAL A 124 -4.12 -5.43 -6.51
C VAL A 124 -4.15 -5.42 -8.04
N VAL A 125 -5.11 -6.09 -8.67
CA VAL A 125 -5.27 -6.06 -10.14
C VAL A 125 -5.53 -4.62 -10.60
N SER A 126 -6.42 -3.90 -9.93
CA SER A 126 -6.71 -2.49 -10.23
C SER A 126 -5.45 -1.62 -10.13
N PHE A 127 -4.66 -1.73 -9.07
CA PHE A 127 -3.40 -0.98 -8.92
C PHE A 127 -2.37 -1.35 -10.00
N LEU A 128 -2.20 -2.64 -10.30
CA LEU A 128 -1.28 -3.07 -11.36
C LEU A 128 -1.68 -2.49 -12.73
N VAL A 129 -2.97 -2.51 -13.06
CA VAL A 129 -3.50 -1.92 -14.32
C VAL A 129 -3.34 -0.41 -14.33
N GLN A 130 -3.68 0.27 -13.23
CA GLN A 130 -3.51 1.73 -13.14
C GLN A 130 -2.05 2.15 -13.30
N ILE A 131 -1.11 1.45 -12.66
CA ILE A 131 0.33 1.71 -12.82
C ILE A 131 0.74 1.47 -14.29
N ALA A 132 0.30 0.36 -14.91
CA ALA A 132 0.62 0.04 -16.29
C ALA A 132 0.09 1.06 -17.32
N ILE A 133 -0.93 1.83 -16.97
CA ILE A 133 -1.52 2.87 -17.84
C ILE A 133 -0.98 4.25 -17.48
N LEU A 134 -1.10 4.66 -16.21
CA LEU A 134 -0.83 6.04 -15.80
C LEU A 134 0.68 6.36 -15.82
N VAL A 135 1.53 5.42 -15.41
CA VAL A 135 2.98 5.66 -15.38
C VAL A 135 3.54 5.86 -16.79
N PRO A 136 3.22 5.03 -17.81
CA PRO A 136 3.63 5.30 -19.20
C PRO A 136 3.07 6.63 -19.75
N LEU A 137 1.86 7.05 -19.38
CA LEU A 137 1.32 8.35 -19.78
C LEU A 137 2.11 9.52 -19.18
N ILE A 138 2.50 9.42 -17.91
CA ILE A 138 3.35 10.42 -17.26
C ILE A 138 4.73 10.47 -17.94
N VAL A 139 5.33 9.29 -18.20
CA VAL A 139 6.62 9.21 -18.89
C VAL A 139 6.51 9.75 -20.33
N TRP A 140 5.42 9.48 -21.03
CA TRP A 140 5.17 10.05 -22.35
C TRP A 140 5.17 11.59 -22.32
N ALA A 141 4.45 12.20 -21.38
CA ALA A 141 4.45 13.65 -21.22
C ALA A 141 5.86 14.19 -20.90
N ALA A 142 6.61 13.51 -20.03
CA ALA A 142 7.99 13.88 -19.70
C ALA A 142 8.91 13.76 -20.93
N VAL A 143 8.79 12.68 -21.72
CA VAL A 143 9.57 12.48 -22.95
C VAL A 143 9.23 13.53 -24.00
N ALA A 144 7.98 13.93 -24.13
CA ALA A 144 7.57 15.01 -25.03
C ALA A 144 8.21 16.36 -24.67
N LEU A 145 8.44 16.61 -23.39
CA LEU A 145 9.04 17.87 -22.89
C LEU A 145 10.58 17.85 -22.87
N PHE A 146 11.18 16.71 -22.48
CA PHE A 146 12.60 16.62 -22.15
C PHE A 146 13.39 15.66 -23.07
N GLY A 147 12.71 15.04 -24.02
CA GLY A 147 13.27 14.03 -24.91
C GLY A 147 13.56 12.70 -24.23
N GLY A 148 13.94 11.73 -25.02
CA GLY A 148 14.25 10.38 -24.59
C GLY A 148 13.50 9.31 -25.37
N ARG A 149 13.72 8.05 -25.03
CA ARG A 149 13.02 6.90 -25.65
C ARG A 149 11.89 6.46 -24.73
N LEU A 150 10.65 6.62 -25.20
CA LEU A 150 9.46 6.36 -24.38
C LEU A 150 9.43 4.95 -23.78
N LEU A 151 9.51 3.91 -24.61
CA LEU A 151 9.31 2.54 -24.17
C LEU A 151 10.33 2.08 -23.10
N PRO A 152 11.66 2.28 -23.25
CA PRO A 152 12.60 1.92 -22.20
C PRO A 152 12.33 2.65 -20.88
N LEU A 153 12.13 3.98 -20.92
CA LEU A 153 11.90 4.79 -19.70
C LEU A 153 10.58 4.43 -19.02
N ALA A 154 9.52 4.17 -19.80
CA ALA A 154 8.24 3.74 -19.26
C ALA A 154 8.36 2.37 -18.57
N LEU A 155 9.06 1.42 -19.16
CA LEU A 155 9.29 0.10 -18.54
C LEU A 155 10.12 0.21 -17.26
N THR A 156 11.15 1.08 -17.23
CA THR A 156 11.91 1.35 -16.01
C THR A 156 11.01 1.91 -14.92
N ALA A 157 10.17 2.90 -15.23
CA ALA A 157 9.26 3.52 -14.28
C ALA A 157 8.19 2.55 -13.77
N VAL A 158 7.56 1.76 -14.66
CA VAL A 158 6.56 0.75 -14.28
C VAL A 158 7.17 -0.32 -13.36
N ALA A 159 8.36 -0.84 -13.70
CA ALA A 159 9.03 -1.83 -12.86
C ALA A 159 9.31 -1.30 -11.45
N LEU A 160 9.79 -0.06 -11.34
CA LEU A 160 10.06 0.58 -10.05
C LEU A 160 8.78 0.90 -9.28
N SER A 161 7.70 1.30 -9.96
CA SER A 161 6.41 1.53 -9.32
C SER A 161 5.82 0.22 -8.76
N TYR A 162 5.95 -0.90 -9.45
CA TYR A 162 5.55 -2.22 -8.93
C TYR A 162 6.38 -2.63 -7.71
N LEU A 163 7.70 -2.41 -7.74
CA LEU A 163 8.56 -2.64 -6.58
C LEU A 163 8.19 -1.71 -5.41
N GLY A 164 7.78 -0.49 -5.70
CA GLY A 164 7.24 0.45 -4.73
C GLY A 164 5.95 -0.06 -4.07
N LEU A 165 5.03 -0.61 -4.85
CA LEU A 165 3.80 -1.23 -4.34
C LEU A 165 4.14 -2.47 -3.48
N LEU A 166 5.10 -3.29 -3.88
CA LEU A 166 5.55 -4.43 -3.08
C LEU A 166 6.17 -3.97 -1.75
N ARG A 167 6.96 -2.89 -1.76
CA ARG A 167 7.52 -2.29 -0.55
C ARG A 167 6.42 -1.78 0.39
N TYR A 168 5.39 -1.14 -0.16
CA TYR A 168 4.22 -0.69 0.60
C TYR A 168 3.53 -1.87 1.28
N GLU A 169 3.15 -2.90 0.54
CA GLU A 169 2.47 -4.08 1.08
C GLU A 169 3.31 -4.80 2.14
N TRP A 170 4.61 -4.99 1.87
CA TRP A 170 5.52 -5.61 2.82
C TRP A 170 5.64 -4.80 4.13
N SER A 171 5.80 -3.48 4.03
CA SER A 171 5.90 -2.59 5.19
C SER A 171 4.62 -2.62 6.00
N HIS A 172 3.46 -2.53 5.33
CA HIS A 172 2.14 -2.57 5.95
C HIS A 172 1.90 -3.90 6.67
N TYR A 173 2.15 -5.01 5.99
CA TYR A 173 2.04 -6.34 6.57
C TYR A 173 2.89 -6.48 7.84
N LEU A 174 4.17 -6.11 7.79
CA LEU A 174 5.07 -6.21 8.94
C LEU A 174 4.62 -5.37 10.14
N ILE A 175 4.06 -4.17 9.91
CA ILE A 175 3.57 -3.29 10.98
C ILE A 175 2.47 -3.99 11.79
N HIS A 176 1.66 -4.81 11.13
CA HIS A 176 0.53 -5.50 11.73
C HIS A 176 0.87 -6.91 12.29
N THR A 177 2.12 -7.35 12.14
CA THR A 177 2.61 -8.59 12.80
C THR A 177 3.19 -8.30 14.19
N PRO A 178 3.46 -9.35 15.01
CA PRO A 178 4.22 -9.23 16.23
C PRO A 178 5.71 -8.89 16.04
N TYR A 179 6.21 -8.86 14.81
CA TYR A 179 7.60 -8.50 14.52
C TYR A 179 7.96 -7.13 15.11
N ARG A 180 9.06 -7.07 15.86
CA ARG A 180 9.55 -5.83 16.46
C ARG A 180 10.65 -5.21 15.61
N PRO A 181 10.46 -3.94 15.13
CA PRO A 181 11.44 -3.27 14.28
C PRO A 181 12.77 -3.07 14.98
N ARG A 182 13.89 -3.33 14.28
CA ARG A 182 15.24 -3.17 14.81
C ARG A 182 15.86 -1.82 14.44
N SER A 183 15.59 -1.28 13.25
CA SER A 183 16.12 0.03 12.83
C SER A 183 15.31 1.20 13.39
N ARG A 184 15.95 2.36 13.59
CA ARG A 184 15.28 3.59 14.04
C ARG A 184 14.23 4.06 13.01
N TRP A 185 14.58 3.97 11.72
CA TRP A 185 13.70 4.35 10.63
C TRP A 185 12.41 3.52 10.65
N TYR A 186 12.52 2.21 10.70
CA TYR A 186 11.35 1.34 10.67
C TYR A 186 10.53 1.43 11.98
N ARG A 187 11.18 1.62 13.14
CA ARG A 187 10.47 1.89 14.40
C ARG A 187 9.57 3.13 14.34
N ASN A 188 10.03 4.19 13.64
CA ASN A 188 9.23 5.39 13.49
C ASN A 188 7.98 5.15 12.62
N ILE A 189 8.12 4.45 11.49
CA ILE A 189 6.99 4.07 10.64
C ILE A 189 6.00 3.17 11.41
N TRP A 190 6.51 2.13 12.02
CA TRP A 190 5.74 1.17 12.83
C TRP A 190 4.94 1.88 13.94
N ARG A 191 5.58 2.76 14.69
CA ARG A 191 4.92 3.55 15.74
C ARG A 191 3.85 4.47 15.17
N ASN A 192 4.18 5.22 14.12
CA ASN A 192 3.29 6.20 13.54
C ASN A 192 2.04 5.55 12.96
N HIS A 193 2.17 4.47 12.21
CA HIS A 193 1.02 3.76 11.66
C HIS A 193 0.14 3.13 12.75
N ARG A 194 0.72 2.67 13.85
CA ARG A 194 -0.05 2.24 15.02
C ARG A 194 -0.77 3.40 15.71
N LEU A 195 -0.17 4.59 15.77
CA LEU A 195 -0.86 5.80 16.26
C LEU A 195 -2.02 6.17 15.36
N HIS A 196 -1.89 6.03 14.04
CA HIS A 196 -2.94 6.21 13.07
C HIS A 196 -4.14 5.29 13.37
N HIS A 197 -3.93 4.00 13.57
CA HIS A 197 -5.01 3.04 13.87
C HIS A 197 -5.63 3.17 15.26
N PHE A 198 -4.83 3.52 16.27
CA PHE A 198 -5.27 3.41 17.66
C PHE A 198 -5.42 4.74 18.38
N LYS A 199 -4.97 5.82 17.79
CA LYS A 199 -5.06 7.15 18.38
C LYS A 199 -5.85 8.12 17.52
N HIS A 200 -5.46 8.34 16.24
CA HIS A 200 -6.15 9.33 15.41
C HIS A 200 -5.90 9.09 13.92
N GLU A 201 -6.93 8.76 13.19
CA GLU A 201 -6.94 8.43 11.77
C GLU A 201 -6.64 9.61 10.83
N GLY A 202 -6.68 10.84 11.31
CA GLY A 202 -6.36 12.04 10.55
C GLY A 202 -4.86 12.35 10.43
N TYR A 203 -4.01 11.61 11.15
CA TYR A 203 -2.56 11.82 11.19
C TYR A 203 -1.80 10.53 10.92
N TRP A 204 -0.48 10.65 10.64
CA TRP A 204 0.45 9.53 10.46
C TRP A 204 0.03 8.57 9.35
N MET A 205 -0.25 9.14 8.15
CA MET A 205 -0.72 8.43 6.97
C MET A 205 0.34 7.51 6.34
N GLY A 206 1.63 7.79 6.56
CA GLY A 206 2.73 7.06 5.94
C GLY A 206 2.85 5.62 6.44
N VAL A 207 2.94 4.68 5.51
CA VAL A 207 3.07 3.24 5.76
C VAL A 207 4.47 2.74 5.44
N SER A 208 5.08 3.21 4.34
CA SER A 208 6.44 2.85 3.96
C SER A 208 7.46 3.97 4.21
N SER A 209 6.99 5.19 4.46
CA SER A 209 7.81 6.37 4.78
C SER A 209 6.98 7.42 5.51
N ASN A 210 7.60 8.13 6.46
CA ASN A 210 6.97 9.27 7.14
C ASN A 210 7.26 10.61 6.44
N LEU A 211 7.87 10.60 5.25
CA LEU A 211 8.27 11.84 4.55
C LEU A 211 7.05 12.65 4.12
N GLY A 212 6.04 12.00 3.55
CA GLY A 212 4.78 12.64 3.18
C GLY A 212 4.12 13.34 4.38
N ASP A 213 4.02 12.63 5.51
CA ASP A 213 3.46 13.20 6.74
C ASP A 213 4.23 14.42 7.26
N ARG A 214 5.56 14.39 7.19
CA ARG A 214 6.39 15.51 7.64
C ARG A 214 6.24 16.75 6.78
N VAL A 215 6.21 16.57 5.46
CA VAL A 215 6.10 17.67 4.50
C VAL A 215 4.67 18.22 4.45
N LEU A 216 3.67 17.35 4.55
CA LEU A 216 2.25 17.72 4.42
C LEU A 216 1.54 17.96 5.77
N GLY A 217 2.31 18.05 6.87
CA GLY A 217 1.80 18.50 8.16
C GLY A 217 0.95 17.48 8.93
N THR A 218 1.02 16.18 8.60
CA THR A 218 0.28 15.12 9.28
C THR A 218 1.14 14.25 10.21
N ASN A 219 2.31 14.76 10.65
CA ASN A 219 3.21 14.11 11.62
C ASN A 219 3.38 14.90 12.92
N PRO A 220 2.30 15.23 13.65
CA PRO A 220 2.41 15.97 14.91
C PRO A 220 3.08 15.15 16.02
N ASP A 221 3.48 15.84 17.11
CA ASP A 221 3.84 15.13 18.33
C ASP A 221 2.61 14.39 18.86
N GLN A 222 2.77 13.10 19.10
CA GLN A 222 1.68 12.28 19.62
C GLN A 222 1.07 12.82 20.94
N ARG A 223 1.84 13.56 21.74
CA ARG A 223 1.38 14.12 23.02
C ARG A 223 0.34 15.22 22.84
N THR A 224 0.39 15.96 21.73
CA THR A 224 -0.52 17.07 21.44
C THR A 224 -1.81 16.65 20.75
N VAL A 225 -1.88 15.41 20.24
CA VAL A 225 -3.05 14.91 19.51
C VAL A 225 -4.02 14.20 20.47
N PRO A 226 -5.29 14.63 20.58
CA PRO A 226 -6.28 13.91 21.35
C PRO A 226 -6.62 12.55 20.71
N ARG A 227 -7.20 11.64 21.48
CA ARG A 227 -7.67 10.36 20.93
C ARG A 227 -8.98 10.58 20.17
N SER A 228 -9.00 10.15 18.91
CA SER A 228 -10.22 10.14 18.10
C SER A 228 -11.17 9.02 18.53
N LYS A 229 -12.44 9.30 18.53
CA LYS A 229 -13.50 8.29 18.75
C LYS A 229 -13.74 7.43 17.51
N THR A 230 -13.31 7.90 16.34
CA THR A 230 -13.57 7.30 15.03
C THR A 230 -12.35 6.60 14.41
N ALA A 231 -11.23 6.50 15.14
CA ALA A 231 -10.01 5.88 14.64
C ALA A 231 -10.21 4.44 14.12
N ARG A 232 -11.19 3.71 14.66
CA ARG A 232 -11.51 2.33 14.28
C ARG A 232 -12.64 2.21 13.25
N THR A 233 -13.43 3.25 13.04
CA THR A 233 -14.62 3.23 12.17
C THR A 233 -14.52 4.18 10.99
N LEU A 234 -13.52 5.08 10.98
CA LEU A 234 -13.36 6.18 10.02
C LEU A 234 -14.64 7.02 9.87
N GLY A 235 -15.34 7.24 10.98
CA GLY A 235 -16.57 8.05 11.03
C GLY A 235 -17.80 7.40 10.37
N VAL A 236 -17.74 6.11 10.08
CA VAL A 236 -18.90 5.36 9.56
C VAL A 236 -19.35 4.37 10.61
N ASP A 237 -20.52 4.67 11.21
CA ASP A 237 -21.17 3.72 12.11
C ASP A 237 -21.58 2.45 11.37
N THR A 238 -21.54 1.33 12.08
CA THR A 238 -22.11 0.08 11.59
C THR A 238 -23.63 0.21 11.71
N ASP A 239 -24.30 0.34 10.57
CA ASP A 239 -25.73 0.04 10.50
C ASP A 239 -25.97 -1.43 10.80
#